data_77b4419b2fddff9e64266a2044d62f05
#
_entry.id   77b4419b2fddff9e64266a2044d62f05
#
_cell.length_a   1.000
_cell.length_b   1.000
_cell.length_c   1.000
_cell.angle_alpha   90.00
_cell.angle_beta   90.00
_cell.angle_gamma   90.00
#
_symmetry.space_group_name_H-M   'P 1'
#
loop_
_entity.id
_entity.type
_entity.pdbx_description
1 polymer ?
#
loop_
_entity_poly.entity_id
_entity_poly.type
_entity_poly.pdbx_seq_one_letter_code
_entity_poly.pdbx_strand_id
1 'polypeptide(L)'
;MRRITMRDFRWMGRPAVWEKDYRQVKLEVEAHMCLPTGPMLLAVSDESFLFEAKMNVPSKGGFAGLCVYHLDTTFAAVGRNREEIEIYTSIGGYHSRGAFAHFIEVDEITWLLRRNEAQATIGYRLEKEKEDVWIGCFRLPGMEQSISFGPYFTNATQQSMSGWMHSVQYSKEA
;
A
#
# COMPACT_ATOMS: atom_id res chain seq x y z
N MET A 1 -4.10 25.26 0.33
CA MET A 1 -4.56 23.87 0.53
C MET A 1 -3.72 22.95 -0.33
N ARG A 2 -2.87 22.13 0.26
CA ARG A 2 -1.87 21.34 -0.49
C ARG A 2 -2.44 19.99 -0.87
N ARG A 3 -2.58 19.74 -2.17
CA ARG A 3 -2.94 18.42 -2.70
C ARG A 3 -1.70 17.51 -2.64
N ILE A 4 -1.83 16.31 -2.10
CA ILE A 4 -0.77 15.31 -2.14
C ILE A 4 -0.57 14.82 -3.57
N THR A 5 0.68 14.80 -4.00
CA THR A 5 1.13 14.37 -5.31
C THR A 5 2.28 13.37 -5.19
N MET A 6 2.70 12.77 -6.29
CA MET A 6 3.88 11.87 -6.28
C MET A 6 5.14 12.49 -5.69
N ARG A 7 5.26 13.83 -5.69
CA ARG A 7 6.40 14.55 -5.11
C ARG A 7 6.45 14.49 -3.58
N ASP A 8 5.32 14.26 -2.94
CA ASP A 8 5.21 14.24 -1.48
C ASP A 8 5.60 12.89 -0.88
N PHE A 9 5.69 11.85 -1.70
CA PHE A 9 6.09 10.52 -1.28
C PHE A 9 7.60 10.39 -1.10
N ARG A 10 8.02 9.77 0.00
CA ARG A 10 9.42 9.53 0.35
C ARG A 10 9.65 8.06 0.66
N TRP A 11 10.80 7.55 0.27
CA TRP A 11 11.19 6.17 0.56
C TRP A 11 11.46 5.94 2.04
N MET A 12 10.87 4.86 2.53
CA MET A 12 11.28 4.15 3.73
C MET A 12 11.71 2.75 3.29
N GLY A 13 12.99 2.39 3.52
CA GLY A 13 13.54 1.18 2.93
C GLY A 13 13.69 1.27 1.41
N ARG A 14 14.43 2.30 0.93
CA ARG A 14 14.60 2.57 -0.50
C ARG A 14 15.18 1.38 -1.25
N PRO A 15 14.54 0.91 -2.34
CA PRO A 15 15.11 -0.13 -3.20
C PRO A 15 16.38 0.38 -3.90
N ALA A 16 17.24 -0.57 -4.33
CA ALA A 16 18.47 -0.21 -5.06
C ALA A 16 18.17 0.34 -6.45
N VAL A 17 17.15 -0.21 -7.12
CA VAL A 17 16.74 0.21 -8.46
C VAL A 17 15.31 0.76 -8.39
N TRP A 18 15.15 2.02 -8.75
CA TRP A 18 13.85 2.68 -8.77
C TRP A 18 13.85 3.91 -9.67
N GLU A 19 12.66 4.26 -10.13
CA GLU A 19 12.38 5.44 -10.93
C GLU A 19 11.04 6.04 -10.46
N LYS A 20 11.03 7.34 -10.23
CA LYS A 20 9.81 8.05 -9.81
C LYS A 20 9.71 9.39 -10.53
N ASP A 21 8.57 9.62 -11.13
CA ASP A 21 8.19 10.91 -11.70
C ASP A 21 6.86 11.43 -11.11
N TYR A 22 6.25 12.41 -11.75
CA TYR A 22 4.99 13.00 -11.27
C TYR A 22 3.74 12.13 -11.53
N ARG A 23 3.88 11.03 -12.29
CA ARG A 23 2.78 10.14 -12.69
C ARG A 23 2.87 8.77 -12.07
N GLN A 24 4.08 8.28 -11.85
CA GLN A 24 4.29 6.89 -11.48
C GLN A 24 5.57 6.68 -10.69
N VAL A 25 5.63 5.54 -10.06
CA VAL A 25 6.87 4.96 -9.51
C VAL A 25 7.02 3.55 -10.02
N LYS A 26 8.24 3.19 -10.41
CA LYS A 26 8.68 1.84 -10.76
C LYS A 26 9.87 1.48 -9.90
N LEU A 27 9.94 0.23 -9.47
CA LEU A 27 11.03 -0.26 -8.64
C LEU A 27 11.30 -1.74 -8.91
N GLU A 28 12.49 -2.18 -8.56
CA GLU A 28 12.80 -3.59 -8.38
C GLU A 28 12.76 -3.93 -6.90
N VAL A 29 11.94 -4.90 -6.55
CA VAL A 29 11.89 -5.46 -5.22
C VAL A 29 12.86 -6.63 -5.18
N GLU A 30 13.96 -6.45 -4.46
CA GLU A 30 15.03 -7.45 -4.39
C GLU A 30 14.53 -8.77 -3.80
N ALA A 31 15.21 -9.85 -4.15
CA ALA A 31 14.95 -11.16 -3.59
C ALA A 31 15.03 -11.13 -2.05
N HIS A 32 14.19 -11.91 -1.41
CA HIS A 32 14.12 -12.06 0.06
C HIS A 32 13.75 -10.81 0.86
N MET A 33 13.21 -9.77 0.23
CA MET A 33 12.64 -8.62 0.94
C MET A 33 11.24 -8.94 1.47
N CYS A 34 11.20 -9.74 2.52
CA CYS A 34 9.97 -10.16 3.17
C CYS A 34 9.44 -9.12 4.15
N LEU A 35 8.18 -9.27 4.55
CA LEU A 35 7.59 -8.51 5.64
C LEU A 35 8.43 -8.66 6.93
N PRO A 36 8.71 -7.59 7.68
CA PRO A 36 8.28 -6.20 7.49
C PRO A 36 9.27 -5.31 6.74
N THR A 37 10.27 -5.83 6.08
CA THR A 37 11.43 -5.10 5.56
C THR A 37 11.34 -4.67 4.09
N GLY A 38 10.20 -4.88 3.44
CA GLY A 38 9.99 -4.45 2.06
C GLY A 38 9.97 -2.92 1.91
N PRO A 39 10.24 -2.40 0.71
CA PRO A 39 10.21 -0.97 0.45
C PRO A 39 8.80 -0.39 0.62
N MET A 40 8.74 0.74 1.31
CA MET A 40 7.56 1.58 1.45
C MET A 40 7.83 2.95 0.85
N LEU A 41 6.86 3.50 0.17
CA LEU A 41 6.92 4.86 -0.32
C LEU A 41 5.78 5.66 0.33
N LEU A 42 6.10 6.55 1.25
CA LEU A 42 5.14 7.15 2.17
C LEU A 42 4.95 8.64 1.95
N ALA A 43 3.69 9.08 1.98
CA ALA A 43 3.29 10.48 2.15
C ALA A 43 2.63 10.66 3.52
N VAL A 44 2.56 11.89 3.97
CA VAL A 44 1.92 12.26 5.24
C VAL A 44 0.74 13.18 5.00
N SER A 45 -0.38 12.90 5.64
CA SER A 45 -1.57 13.76 5.61
C SER A 45 -2.19 13.90 7.00
N ASP A 46 -2.64 15.12 7.31
CA ASP A 46 -3.44 15.47 8.48
C ASP A 46 -4.94 15.66 8.16
N GLU A 47 -5.31 15.49 6.89
CA GLU A 47 -6.67 15.67 6.40
C GLU A 47 -7.44 14.35 6.28
N SER A 48 -8.77 14.42 6.22
CA SER A 48 -9.62 13.33 5.74
C SER A 48 -9.56 13.27 4.21
N PHE A 49 -9.32 12.10 3.66
CA PHE A 49 -9.09 11.96 2.22
C PHE A 49 -9.44 10.57 1.69
N LEU A 50 -9.60 10.50 0.38
CA LEU A 50 -9.54 9.28 -0.41
C LEU A 50 -8.31 9.31 -1.30
N PHE A 51 -7.49 8.28 -1.20
CA PHE A 51 -6.35 8.02 -2.06
C PHE A 51 -6.62 6.80 -2.95
N GLU A 52 -6.34 6.91 -4.21
CA GLU A 52 -6.49 5.84 -5.19
C GLU A 52 -5.21 5.70 -6.02
N ALA A 53 -4.78 4.48 -6.25
CA ALA A 53 -3.65 4.18 -7.11
C ALA A 53 -3.76 2.80 -7.75
N LYS A 54 -3.37 2.70 -9.01
CA LYS A 54 -3.24 1.41 -9.70
C LYS A 54 -1.86 0.84 -9.42
N MET A 55 -1.83 -0.44 -9.06
CA MET A 55 -0.60 -1.18 -8.81
C MET A 55 -0.64 -2.53 -9.52
N ASN A 56 0.52 -3.00 -9.95
CA ASN A 56 0.63 -4.32 -10.55
C ASN A 56 0.33 -5.44 -9.55
N VAL A 57 -0.10 -6.55 -10.07
CA VAL A 57 -0.20 -7.80 -9.31
C VAL A 57 1.19 -8.44 -9.25
N PRO A 58 1.70 -8.75 -8.06
CA PRO A 58 3.03 -9.32 -7.93
C PRO A 58 3.08 -10.75 -8.48
N SER A 59 4.27 -11.13 -8.90
CA SER A 59 4.58 -12.51 -9.23
C SER A 59 4.50 -13.42 -8.00
N LYS A 60 4.65 -14.71 -8.19
CA LYS A 60 4.61 -15.69 -7.09
C LYS A 60 5.52 -15.29 -5.92
N GLY A 61 4.93 -15.18 -4.73
CA GLY A 61 5.65 -14.89 -3.50
C GLY A 61 5.96 -13.42 -3.24
N GLY A 62 5.46 -12.53 -4.10
CA GLY A 62 5.52 -11.10 -3.86
C GLY A 62 4.24 -10.56 -3.22
N PHE A 63 4.33 -9.34 -2.71
CA PHE A 63 3.21 -8.58 -2.18
C PHE A 63 3.26 -7.17 -2.76
N ALA A 64 2.12 -6.66 -3.17
CA ALA A 64 1.94 -5.28 -3.57
C ALA A 64 0.60 -4.75 -3.09
N GLY A 65 0.62 -3.62 -2.41
CA GLY A 65 -0.59 -3.00 -1.87
C GLY A 65 -0.31 -1.67 -1.20
N LEU A 66 -1.22 -1.25 -0.35
CA LEU A 66 -1.09 -0.03 0.44
C LEU A 66 -0.84 -0.33 1.91
N CYS A 67 -0.14 0.56 2.56
CA CYS A 67 0.08 0.52 3.99
C CYS A 67 -0.26 1.85 4.67
N VAL A 68 -0.54 1.76 5.96
CA VAL A 68 -0.52 2.86 6.91
C VAL A 68 0.57 2.56 7.93
N TYR A 69 1.39 3.54 8.21
CA TYR A 69 2.63 3.34 8.93
C TYR A 69 2.75 4.30 10.10
N HIS A 70 3.23 3.80 11.23
CA HIS A 70 3.57 4.60 12.40
C HIS A 70 5.04 4.41 12.78
N LEU A 71 5.45 3.17 13.01
CA LEU A 71 6.82 2.75 13.33
C LEU A 71 7.11 1.42 12.63
N ASP A 72 8.38 1.00 12.57
CA ASP A 72 8.78 -0.31 12.02
C ASP A 72 8.08 -1.51 12.70
N THR A 73 7.70 -1.34 13.97
CA THR A 73 6.97 -2.33 14.74
C THR A 73 5.47 -2.14 14.74
N THR A 74 4.96 -1.06 14.14
CA THR A 74 3.53 -0.71 14.20
C THR A 74 3.08 -0.13 12.85
N PHE A 75 2.50 -0.97 12.02
CA PHE A 75 1.91 -0.62 10.74
C PHE A 75 0.88 -1.66 10.30
N ALA A 76 0.08 -1.32 9.33
CA ALA A 76 -0.88 -2.22 8.70
C ALA A 76 -0.78 -2.10 7.18
N ALA A 77 -0.95 -3.22 6.48
CA ALA A 77 -0.94 -3.26 5.04
C ALA A 77 -2.05 -4.18 4.51
N VAL A 78 -2.61 -3.82 3.38
CA VAL A 78 -3.52 -4.65 2.60
C VAL A 78 -3.00 -4.69 1.18
N GLY A 79 -2.84 -5.87 0.64
CA GLY A 79 -2.30 -6.03 -0.70
C GLY A 79 -2.55 -7.40 -1.28
N ARG A 80 -2.03 -7.59 -2.48
CA ARG A 80 -2.14 -8.82 -3.23
C ARG A 80 -0.87 -9.64 -3.11
N ASN A 81 -1.02 -10.89 -2.74
CA ASN A 81 0.03 -11.89 -2.80
C ASN A 81 -0.49 -13.07 -3.64
N ARG A 82 0.07 -13.28 -4.81
CA ARG A 82 -0.39 -14.31 -5.76
C ARG A 82 -1.87 -14.17 -6.08
N GLU A 83 -2.67 -15.09 -5.55
CA GLU A 83 -4.09 -15.24 -5.78
C GLU A 83 -4.95 -14.66 -4.66
N GLU A 84 -4.32 -14.22 -3.59
CA GLU A 84 -5.00 -13.80 -2.37
C GLU A 84 -4.81 -12.32 -2.08
N ILE A 85 -5.84 -11.71 -1.54
CA ILE A 85 -5.72 -10.42 -0.88
C ILE A 85 -5.43 -10.67 0.58
N GLU A 86 -4.31 -10.15 1.04
CA GLU A 86 -3.83 -10.33 2.40
C GLU A 86 -3.95 -9.06 3.21
N ILE A 87 -4.30 -9.22 4.47
CA ILE A 87 -4.18 -8.20 5.50
C ILE A 87 -2.99 -8.58 6.36
N TYR A 88 -2.08 -7.64 6.53
CA TYR A 88 -0.93 -7.78 7.42
C TYR A 88 -0.93 -6.65 8.44
N THR A 89 -0.77 -6.99 9.71
CA THR A 89 -0.63 -6.01 10.79
C THR A 89 0.59 -6.34 11.65
N SER A 90 1.27 -5.30 12.05
CA SER A 90 2.29 -5.34 13.09
C SER A 90 1.92 -4.29 14.14
N ILE A 91 1.62 -4.70 15.35
CA ILE A 91 1.26 -3.82 16.45
C ILE A 91 2.18 -4.08 17.62
N GLY A 92 3.08 -3.12 17.90
CA GLY A 92 4.09 -3.28 18.94
C GLY A 92 5.01 -4.48 18.72
N GLY A 93 5.24 -4.86 17.46
CA GLY A 93 6.04 -6.02 17.07
C GLY A 93 5.28 -7.36 17.02
N TYR A 94 4.01 -7.39 17.37
CA TYR A 94 3.14 -8.55 17.20
C TYR A 94 2.56 -8.59 15.79
N HIS A 95 2.90 -9.60 15.02
CA HIS A 95 2.50 -9.77 13.64
C HIS A 95 1.23 -10.60 13.53
N SER A 96 0.33 -10.16 12.66
CA SER A 96 -0.85 -10.92 12.25
C SER A 96 -0.98 -10.88 10.74
N ARG A 97 -1.35 -12.00 10.16
CA ARG A 97 -1.53 -12.15 8.71
C ARG A 97 -2.80 -12.95 8.44
N GLY A 98 -3.62 -12.46 7.54
CA GLY A 98 -4.85 -13.13 7.13
C GLY A 98 -5.12 -12.95 5.65
N ALA A 99 -5.69 -13.96 5.00
CA ALA A 99 -6.21 -13.89 3.66
C ALA A 99 -7.68 -13.48 3.70
N PHE A 100 -8.08 -12.61 2.77
CA PHE A 100 -9.46 -12.11 2.71
C PHE A 100 -10.24 -12.67 1.52
N ALA A 101 -9.67 -12.66 0.32
CA ALA A 101 -10.38 -13.02 -0.89
C ALA A 101 -9.53 -13.89 -1.80
N HIS A 102 -10.21 -14.84 -2.44
CA HIS A 102 -9.61 -15.64 -3.48
C HIS A 102 -9.66 -14.94 -4.82
N PHE A 103 -8.85 -15.39 -5.62
CA PHE A 103 -8.38 -15.15 -6.95
C PHE A 103 -9.26 -14.33 -7.89
N ILE A 104 -8.55 -13.41 -8.52
CA ILE A 104 -9.02 -12.69 -9.68
C ILE A 104 -7.84 -12.57 -10.64
N GLU A 105 -7.98 -13.12 -11.84
CA GLU A 105 -7.01 -12.93 -12.92
C GLU A 105 -7.05 -11.50 -13.41
N VAL A 106 -6.16 -10.67 -12.89
CA VAL A 106 -5.97 -9.29 -13.34
C VAL A 106 -4.49 -8.95 -13.31
N ASP A 107 -4.06 -8.09 -14.22
CA ASP A 107 -2.68 -7.62 -14.27
C ASP A 107 -2.40 -6.51 -13.25
N GLU A 108 -3.43 -5.74 -12.90
CA GLU A 108 -3.34 -4.67 -11.92
C GLU A 108 -4.66 -4.47 -11.16
N ILE A 109 -4.53 -3.87 -9.99
CA ILE A 109 -5.63 -3.55 -9.08
C ILE A 109 -5.57 -2.08 -8.74
N THR A 110 -6.73 -1.42 -8.69
CA THR A 110 -6.85 -0.10 -8.07
C THR A 110 -6.99 -0.27 -6.57
N TRP A 111 -6.00 0.18 -5.83
CA TRP A 111 -6.02 0.21 -4.38
C TRP A 111 -6.61 1.52 -3.88
N LEU A 112 -7.36 1.44 -2.80
CA LEU A 112 -8.08 2.55 -2.19
C LEU A 112 -7.68 2.68 -0.72
N LEU A 113 -7.40 3.89 -0.29
CA LEU A 113 -7.20 4.19 1.12
C LEU A 113 -8.01 5.43 1.48
N ARG A 114 -8.94 5.26 2.41
CA ARG A 114 -9.74 6.34 2.97
C ARG A 114 -9.32 6.61 4.39
N ARG A 115 -8.96 7.85 4.68
CA ARG A 115 -8.82 8.34 6.04
C ARG A 115 -10.05 9.11 6.47
N ASN A 116 -10.58 8.75 7.62
CA ASN A 116 -11.64 9.50 8.29
C ASN A 116 -11.26 9.65 9.76
N GLU A 117 -10.93 10.88 10.17
CA GLU A 117 -10.44 11.18 11.52
C GLU A 117 -9.25 10.29 11.93
N ALA A 118 -9.44 9.44 12.94
CA ALA A 118 -8.42 8.57 13.53
C ALA A 118 -8.39 7.17 12.92
N GLN A 119 -9.08 6.94 11.79
CA GLN A 119 -9.14 5.64 11.13
C GLN A 119 -8.67 5.71 9.69
N ALA A 120 -8.05 4.64 9.23
CA ALA A 120 -7.80 4.40 7.83
C ALA A 120 -8.42 3.08 7.40
N THR A 121 -9.15 3.11 6.30
CA THR A 121 -9.73 1.92 5.68
C THR A 121 -9.04 1.68 4.35
N ILE A 122 -8.59 0.46 4.11
CA ILE A 122 -7.97 0.06 2.85
C ILE A 122 -8.89 -0.92 2.13
N GLY A 123 -9.04 -0.71 0.85
CA GLY A 123 -9.83 -1.54 -0.04
C GLY A 123 -9.26 -1.60 -1.44
N TYR A 124 -10.01 -2.17 -2.34
CA TYR A 124 -9.63 -2.27 -3.75
C TYR A 124 -10.84 -2.17 -4.68
N ARG A 125 -10.55 -1.89 -5.94
CA ARG A 125 -11.50 -1.92 -7.04
C ARG A 125 -10.89 -2.65 -8.23
N LEU A 126 -11.67 -3.55 -8.79
CA LEU A 126 -11.31 -4.23 -10.04
C LEU A 126 -11.91 -3.47 -11.22
N GLU A 127 -11.15 -3.30 -12.27
CA GLU A 127 -11.56 -2.50 -13.42
C GLU A 127 -12.87 -3.00 -14.06
N LYS A 128 -13.08 -4.32 -14.07
CA LYS A 128 -14.28 -4.93 -14.62
C LYS A 128 -15.53 -4.79 -13.73
N GLU A 129 -15.33 -4.73 -12.44
CA GLU A 129 -16.44 -4.74 -11.47
C GLU A 129 -16.89 -3.35 -11.07
N LYS A 130 -16.00 -2.34 -11.15
CA LYS A 130 -16.25 -0.94 -10.80
C LYS A 130 -16.81 -0.69 -9.39
N GLU A 131 -16.78 -1.70 -8.54
CA GLU A 131 -17.27 -1.65 -7.19
C GLU A 131 -16.10 -1.60 -6.19
N ASP A 132 -16.23 -0.76 -5.17
CA ASP A 132 -15.23 -0.64 -4.11
C ASP A 132 -15.45 -1.74 -3.08
N VAL A 133 -14.41 -2.52 -2.83
CA VAL A 133 -14.41 -3.56 -1.80
C VAL A 133 -13.51 -3.12 -0.65
N TRP A 134 -14.09 -2.73 0.46
CA TRP A 134 -13.37 -2.31 1.65
C TRP A 134 -13.05 -3.50 2.55
N ILE A 135 -11.79 -3.64 2.94
CA ILE A 135 -11.27 -4.86 3.58
C ILE A 135 -10.89 -4.64 5.03
N GLY A 136 -9.98 -3.71 5.29
CA GLY A 136 -9.42 -3.49 6.61
C GLY A 136 -9.61 -2.07 7.08
N CYS A 137 -10.04 -1.91 8.36
CA CYS A 137 -10.10 -0.63 9.03
C CYS A 137 -9.09 -0.64 10.18
N PHE A 138 -8.20 0.34 10.19
CA PHE A 138 -7.06 0.40 11.09
C PHE A 138 -7.07 1.67 11.94
N ARG A 139 -6.69 1.51 13.20
CA ARG A 139 -6.36 2.60 14.10
C ARG A 139 -4.96 2.38 14.65
N LEU A 140 -4.03 3.26 14.27
CA LEU A 140 -2.68 3.26 14.78
C LEU A 140 -2.46 4.46 15.69
N PRO A 141 -1.47 4.41 16.60
CA PRO A 141 -1.14 5.56 17.44
C PRO A 141 -0.83 6.80 16.60
N GLY A 142 -1.32 7.95 17.03
CA GLY A 142 -1.08 9.25 16.37
C GLY A 142 -1.94 9.54 15.14
N MET A 143 -2.81 8.64 14.73
CA MET A 143 -3.65 8.83 13.53
C MET A 143 -4.68 9.95 13.69
N GLU A 144 -5.00 10.37 14.91
CA GLU A 144 -5.83 11.54 15.16
C GLU A 144 -5.20 12.83 14.61
N GLN A 145 -3.88 12.90 14.60
CA GLN A 145 -3.14 14.07 14.12
C GLN A 145 -2.80 13.93 12.64
N SER A 146 -2.10 12.88 12.27
CA SER A 146 -1.68 12.63 10.89
C SER A 146 -1.45 11.14 10.64
N ILE A 147 -1.47 10.75 9.38
CA ILE A 147 -1.08 9.41 8.97
C ILE A 147 0.04 9.45 7.94
N SER A 148 0.94 8.46 8.01
CA SER A 148 1.85 8.11 6.93
C SER A 148 1.26 6.94 6.17
N PHE A 149 1.21 7.02 4.84
CA PHE A 149 0.56 6.03 4.00
C PHE A 149 1.20 5.97 2.62
N GLY A 150 1.02 4.86 1.95
CA GLY A 150 1.47 4.71 0.56
C GLY A 150 1.66 3.25 0.14
N PRO A 151 2.26 3.04 -1.03
CA PRO A 151 2.52 1.70 -1.54
C PRO A 151 3.57 0.96 -0.71
N TYR A 152 3.35 -0.34 -0.60
CA TYR A 152 4.23 -1.27 0.07
C TYR A 152 4.43 -2.51 -0.80
N PHE A 153 5.69 -2.92 -0.95
CA PHE A 153 6.08 -4.09 -1.74
C PHE A 153 6.96 -5.02 -0.92
N THR A 154 6.78 -6.32 -1.10
CA THR A 154 7.69 -7.33 -0.58
C THR A 154 7.93 -8.41 -1.63
N ASN A 155 8.99 -9.19 -1.45
CA ASN A 155 9.35 -10.27 -2.34
C ASN A 155 10.00 -11.42 -1.56
N ALA A 156 9.27 -12.51 -1.39
CA ALA A 156 9.75 -13.70 -0.69
C ALA A 156 10.43 -14.70 -1.64
N THR A 157 10.61 -14.36 -2.90
CA THR A 157 11.24 -15.25 -3.90
C THR A 157 12.76 -15.08 -3.96
N GLN A 158 13.42 -15.94 -4.71
CA GLN A 158 14.86 -15.87 -4.97
C GLN A 158 15.23 -14.98 -6.17
N GLN A 159 14.24 -14.37 -6.81
CA GLN A 159 14.44 -13.50 -7.97
C GLN A 159 13.85 -12.13 -7.72
N SER A 160 14.44 -11.10 -8.33
CA SER A 160 13.87 -9.74 -8.29
C SER A 160 12.47 -9.73 -8.88
N MET A 161 11.62 -8.83 -8.36
CA MET A 161 10.28 -8.60 -8.81
C MET A 161 10.10 -7.13 -9.17
N SER A 162 9.48 -6.86 -10.30
CA SER A 162 9.10 -5.49 -10.66
C SER A 162 7.85 -5.06 -9.91
N GLY A 163 7.91 -3.89 -9.30
CA GLY A 163 6.78 -3.21 -8.70
C GLY A 163 6.48 -1.90 -9.42
N TRP A 164 5.23 -1.53 -9.53
CA TRP A 164 4.86 -0.20 -10.01
C TRP A 164 3.56 0.30 -9.38
N MET A 165 3.44 1.62 -9.33
CA MET A 165 2.23 2.34 -8.97
C MET A 165 2.06 3.50 -9.94
N HIS A 166 0.83 3.69 -10.45
CA HIS A 166 0.48 4.78 -11.34
C HIS A 166 -0.97 5.22 -11.17
N SER A 167 -1.42 6.18 -11.95
CA SER A 167 -2.80 6.71 -11.90
C SER A 167 -3.21 7.15 -10.50
N VAL A 168 -2.29 7.83 -9.82
CA VAL A 168 -2.48 8.29 -8.45
C VAL A 168 -3.47 9.43 -8.40
N GLN A 169 -4.49 9.28 -7.56
CA GLN A 169 -5.48 10.32 -7.27
C GLN A 169 -5.58 10.52 -5.76
N TYR A 170 -5.66 11.77 -5.36
CA TYR A 170 -5.89 12.17 -3.99
C TYR A 170 -7.00 13.20 -3.95
N SER A 171 -8.05 12.90 -3.23
CA SER A 171 -9.17 13.79 -3.04
C SER A 171 -9.46 13.98 -1.55
N LYS A 172 -9.62 15.24 -1.15
CA LYS A 172 -10.04 15.56 0.22
C LYS A 172 -11.51 15.20 0.38
N GLU A 173 -11.82 14.56 1.50
CA GLU A 173 -13.20 14.32 1.93
C GLU A 173 -13.59 15.33 3.02
N ALA A 174 -14.84 15.70 3.01
CA ALA A 174 -15.38 16.64 3.98
C ALA A 174 -15.52 15.99 5.38
#